data_48e93db666633f10dfb671eb1aec3c49
#
_entry.id   48e93db666633f10dfb671eb1aec3c49
#
_cell.length_a   1.000
_cell.length_b   1.000
_cell.length_c   1.000
_cell.angle_alpha   90.00
_cell.angle_beta   90.00
_cell.angle_gamma   90.00
#
_symmetry.space_group_name_H-M   'P 1'
#
loop_
_entity.id
_entity.type
_entity.pdbx_description
1 polymer ?
#
loop_
_entity_poly.entity_id
_entity_poly.type
_entity_poly.pdbx_seq_one_letter_code
_entity_poly.pdbx_strand_id
1 'polypeptide(L)'
;MTSEFSQLDLHPQLVQAVEALGFTTPTPIQAALIPLLLAGHDIIGQAHTGTGKTAAFGLPMLHHLQADYHAVQGLVVVPTRELAIQVAQALHDYGQQRGVRVLPIYGGEAYARQINRLQKGVDLVVGTPGRLLDLMERKVLDLSRVRVVVLDEADEMLSMGF
;
A
#
# COMPACT_ATOMS: atom_id res chain seq x y z
N MET A 1 0.22 -25.44 13.41
CA MET A 1 -0.92 -25.24 12.51
C MET A 1 -0.51 -24.29 11.41
N THR A 2 -0.61 -24.71 10.17
CA THR A 2 -0.40 -23.84 9.02
C THR A 2 -1.55 -22.83 8.95
N SER A 3 -1.22 -21.56 8.89
CA SER A 3 -2.21 -20.49 8.75
C SER A 3 -2.93 -20.61 7.40
N GLU A 4 -4.20 -20.24 7.37
CA GLU A 4 -4.98 -20.23 6.13
C GLU A 4 -4.45 -19.22 5.09
N PHE A 5 -3.65 -18.24 5.52
CA PHE A 5 -2.96 -17.34 4.61
C PHE A 5 -1.95 -18.07 3.70
N SER A 6 -1.38 -19.18 4.16
CA SER A 6 -0.47 -19.99 3.35
C SER A 6 -1.13 -20.60 2.11
N GLN A 7 -2.46 -20.67 2.09
CA GLN A 7 -3.25 -21.20 0.97
C GLN A 7 -3.57 -20.15 -0.11
N LEU A 8 -3.20 -18.90 0.11
CA LEU A 8 -3.52 -17.79 -0.79
C LEU A 8 -2.46 -17.53 -1.87
N ASP A 9 -1.43 -18.36 -1.98
CA ASP A 9 -0.33 -18.23 -2.94
C ASP A 9 0.47 -16.92 -2.83
N LEU A 10 0.47 -16.33 -1.64
CA LEU A 10 1.29 -15.15 -1.33
C LEU A 10 2.76 -15.55 -1.15
N HIS A 11 3.65 -14.59 -1.41
CA HIS A 11 5.07 -14.78 -1.13
C HIS A 11 5.28 -15.25 0.32
N PRO A 12 6.12 -16.28 0.57
CA PRO A 12 6.28 -16.85 1.91
C PRO A 12 6.64 -15.85 3.00
N GLN A 13 7.46 -14.85 2.69
CA GLN A 13 7.82 -13.81 3.64
C GLN A 13 6.64 -12.92 4.04
N LEU A 14 5.65 -12.75 3.16
CA LEU A 14 4.41 -12.03 3.49
C LEU A 14 3.52 -12.86 4.43
N VAL A 15 3.42 -14.15 4.17
CA VAL A 15 2.69 -15.08 5.05
C VAL A 15 3.32 -15.07 6.44
N GLN A 16 4.63 -15.20 6.54
CA GLN A 16 5.35 -15.15 7.81
C GLN A 16 5.11 -13.82 8.55
N ALA A 17 5.12 -12.71 7.85
CA ALA A 17 4.91 -11.39 8.45
C ALA A 17 3.51 -11.26 9.05
N VAL A 18 2.46 -11.67 8.35
CA VAL A 18 1.09 -11.58 8.87
C VAL A 18 0.82 -12.59 9.98
N GLU A 19 1.41 -13.77 9.91
CA GLU A 19 1.35 -14.75 11.00
C GLU A 19 2.01 -14.22 12.28
N ALA A 20 3.17 -13.57 12.16
CA ALA A 20 3.85 -12.93 13.27
C ALA A 20 3.03 -11.81 13.90
N LEU A 21 2.15 -11.17 13.14
CA LEU A 21 1.20 -10.16 13.62
C LEU A 21 -0.09 -10.76 14.20
N GLY A 22 -0.19 -12.09 14.24
CA GLY A 22 -1.34 -12.79 14.78
C GLY A 22 -2.48 -13.04 13.79
N PHE A 23 -2.25 -12.84 12.51
CA PHE A 23 -3.25 -13.15 11.47
C PHE A 23 -3.25 -14.67 11.23
N THR A 24 -4.37 -15.31 11.48
CA THR A 24 -4.51 -16.76 11.32
C THR A 24 -5.45 -17.12 10.17
N THR A 25 -6.60 -16.47 10.11
CA THR A 25 -7.66 -16.72 9.13
C THR A 25 -7.93 -15.45 8.35
N PRO A 26 -7.92 -15.47 7.01
CA PRO A 26 -8.31 -14.34 6.20
C PRO A 26 -9.74 -13.88 6.51
N THR A 27 -9.93 -12.57 6.61
CA THR A 27 -11.28 -11.99 6.70
C THR A 27 -12.03 -12.20 5.38
N PRO A 28 -13.38 -12.06 5.35
CA PRO A 28 -14.13 -12.22 4.10
C PRO A 28 -13.63 -11.35 2.95
N ILE A 29 -13.27 -10.08 3.21
CA ILE A 29 -12.76 -9.19 2.17
C ILE A 29 -11.38 -9.63 1.69
N GLN A 30 -10.51 -10.12 2.57
CA GLN A 30 -9.20 -10.64 2.21
C GLN A 30 -9.32 -11.90 1.35
N ALA A 31 -10.15 -12.85 1.77
CA ALA A 31 -10.37 -14.09 1.03
C ALA A 31 -10.96 -13.83 -0.37
N ALA A 32 -11.81 -12.82 -0.51
CA ALA A 32 -12.42 -12.44 -1.78
C ALA A 32 -11.46 -11.71 -2.71
N LEU A 33 -10.70 -10.72 -2.19
CA LEU A 33 -9.90 -9.82 -3.01
C LEU A 33 -8.50 -10.36 -3.33
N ILE A 34 -7.82 -10.99 -2.38
CA ILE A 34 -6.42 -11.39 -2.56
C ILE A 34 -6.23 -12.28 -3.79
N PRO A 35 -7.01 -13.35 -4.01
CA PRO A 35 -6.82 -14.19 -5.19
C PRO A 35 -7.01 -13.44 -6.51
N LEU A 36 -7.98 -12.54 -6.57
CA LEU A 36 -8.28 -11.76 -7.76
C LEU A 36 -7.18 -10.74 -8.07
N LEU A 37 -6.67 -10.06 -7.05
CA LEU A 37 -5.58 -9.10 -7.20
C LEU A 37 -4.26 -9.79 -7.54
N LEU A 38 -4.00 -10.98 -7.00
CA LEU A 38 -2.83 -11.79 -7.40
C LEU A 38 -2.89 -12.20 -8.86
N ALA A 39 -4.10 -12.45 -9.37
CA ALA A 39 -4.32 -12.78 -10.78
C ALA A 39 -4.27 -11.56 -11.72
N GLY A 40 -4.13 -10.35 -11.18
CA GLY A 40 -3.99 -9.12 -11.97
C GLY A 40 -5.30 -8.43 -12.36
N HIS A 41 -6.42 -8.78 -11.73
CA HIS A 41 -7.70 -8.12 -12.00
C HIS A 41 -7.78 -6.74 -11.35
N ASP A 42 -8.45 -5.81 -12.02
CA ASP A 42 -8.87 -4.54 -11.45
C ASP A 42 -10.17 -4.74 -10.66
N ILE A 43 -10.26 -4.17 -9.46
CA ILE A 43 -11.34 -4.48 -8.53
C ILE A 43 -11.84 -3.22 -7.85
N ILE A 44 -13.14 -3.16 -7.63
CA ILE A 44 -13.78 -2.26 -6.69
C ILE A 44 -14.26 -3.11 -5.51
N GLY A 45 -13.64 -2.92 -4.36
CA GLY A 45 -14.01 -3.61 -3.12
C GLY A 45 -14.72 -2.66 -2.17
N GLN A 46 -15.79 -3.14 -1.55
CA GLN A 46 -16.53 -2.38 -0.55
C GLN A 46 -16.49 -3.12 0.77
N ALA A 47 -15.99 -2.46 1.81
CA ALA A 47 -15.90 -3.03 3.15
C ALA A 47 -15.90 -1.91 4.19
N HIS A 48 -16.40 -2.24 5.39
CA HIS A 48 -16.35 -1.32 6.52
C HIS A 48 -14.96 -1.24 7.13
N THR A 49 -14.70 -0.18 7.90
CA THR A 49 -13.48 -0.03 8.69
C THR A 49 -13.31 -1.22 9.66
N GLY A 50 -12.08 -1.70 9.82
CA GLY A 50 -11.77 -2.80 10.74
C GLY A 50 -11.99 -4.20 10.18
N THR A 51 -12.26 -4.34 8.87
CA THR A 51 -12.51 -5.63 8.20
C THR A 51 -11.26 -6.26 7.58
N GLY A 52 -10.08 -5.71 7.81
CA GLY A 52 -8.83 -6.19 7.21
C GLY A 52 -8.59 -5.72 5.78
N LYS A 53 -9.23 -4.63 5.38
CA LYS A 53 -9.15 -4.06 4.02
C LYS A 53 -7.73 -3.72 3.61
N THR A 54 -6.90 -3.18 4.51
CA THR A 54 -5.52 -2.80 4.19
C THR A 54 -4.68 -4.01 3.75
N ALA A 55 -4.79 -5.14 4.46
CA ALA A 55 -4.10 -6.37 4.05
C ALA A 55 -4.69 -6.95 2.75
N ALA A 56 -5.99 -6.76 2.52
CA ALA A 56 -6.65 -7.26 1.32
C ALA A 56 -6.06 -6.67 0.03
N PHE A 57 -5.72 -5.39 0.00
CA PHE A 57 -5.02 -4.79 -1.14
C PHE A 57 -3.50 -4.77 -0.96
N GLY A 58 -3.04 -4.63 0.27
CA GLY A 58 -1.61 -4.45 0.58
C GLY A 58 -0.78 -5.70 0.32
N LEU A 59 -1.26 -6.87 0.71
CA LEU A 59 -0.52 -8.11 0.52
C LEU A 59 -0.31 -8.45 -0.97
N PRO A 60 -1.32 -8.38 -1.85
CA PRO A 60 -1.09 -8.54 -3.28
C PRO A 60 -0.15 -7.49 -3.87
N MET A 61 -0.27 -6.25 -3.44
CA MET A 61 0.62 -5.17 -3.87
C MET A 61 2.08 -5.49 -3.52
N LEU A 62 2.33 -5.90 -2.28
CA LEU A 62 3.66 -6.31 -1.81
C LEU A 62 4.18 -7.58 -2.52
N HIS A 63 3.28 -8.49 -2.86
CA HIS A 63 3.61 -9.72 -3.56
C HIS A 63 4.21 -9.44 -4.95
N HIS A 64 3.65 -8.48 -5.68
CA HIS A 64 4.07 -8.13 -7.04
C HIS A 64 5.29 -7.23 -7.12
N LEU A 65 5.81 -6.74 -5.99
CA LEU A 65 7.00 -5.90 -6.00
C LEU A 65 8.22 -6.67 -6.47
N GLN A 66 9.00 -6.02 -7.33
CA GLN A 66 10.29 -6.52 -7.77
C GLN A 66 11.37 -6.00 -6.83
N ALA A 67 12.20 -6.90 -6.30
CA ALA A 67 13.38 -6.53 -5.53
C ALA A 67 14.37 -5.78 -6.43
N ASP A 68 15.13 -4.86 -5.83
CA ASP A 68 16.19 -4.10 -6.51
C ASP A 68 15.72 -3.27 -7.71
N TYR A 69 14.43 -3.01 -7.81
CA TYR A 69 13.86 -2.12 -8.82
C TYR A 69 13.81 -0.69 -8.26
N HIS A 70 14.76 0.15 -8.70
CA HIS A 70 14.97 1.48 -8.13
C HIS A 70 13.92 2.51 -8.61
N ALA A 71 12.65 2.24 -8.33
CA ALA A 71 11.55 3.13 -8.67
C ALA A 71 10.35 2.87 -7.76
N VAL A 72 9.45 3.84 -7.67
CA VAL A 72 8.15 3.65 -7.01
C VAL A 72 7.30 2.71 -7.87
N GLN A 73 6.92 1.58 -7.30
CA GLN A 73 6.20 0.51 -8.01
C GLN A 73 4.71 0.46 -7.67
N GLY A 74 4.32 1.01 -6.54
CA GLY A 74 2.93 1.04 -6.10
C GLY A 74 2.57 2.35 -5.44
N LEU A 75 1.30 2.74 -5.59
CA LEU A 75 0.75 3.97 -5.04
C LEU A 75 -0.58 3.68 -4.36
N VAL A 76 -0.73 4.16 -3.13
CA VAL A 76 -2.01 4.19 -2.43
C VAL A 76 -2.38 5.66 -2.21
N VAL A 77 -3.54 6.06 -2.70
CA VAL A 77 -4.08 7.41 -2.48
C VAL A 77 -5.14 7.34 -1.40
N VAL A 78 -5.02 8.20 -0.40
CA VAL A 78 -5.89 8.25 0.78
C VAL A 78 -6.35 9.67 1.04
N PRO A 79 -7.51 9.88 1.70
CA PRO A 79 -8.05 11.22 1.91
C PRO A 79 -7.36 12.03 3.00
N THR A 80 -6.76 11.39 4.00
CA THR A 80 -6.25 12.08 5.19
C THR A 80 -4.82 11.69 5.51
N ARG A 81 -4.12 12.62 6.18
CA ARG A 81 -2.78 12.40 6.74
C ARG A 81 -2.75 11.18 7.67
N GLU A 82 -3.71 11.07 8.57
CA GLU A 82 -3.79 10.00 9.56
C GLU A 82 -3.89 8.64 8.87
N LEU A 83 -4.71 8.53 7.84
CA LEU A 83 -4.86 7.30 7.08
C LEU A 83 -3.58 6.97 6.29
N ALA A 84 -2.91 7.98 5.74
CA ALA A 84 -1.62 7.78 5.07
C ALA A 84 -0.59 7.15 6.00
N ILE A 85 -0.48 7.64 7.21
CA ILE A 85 0.44 7.12 8.23
C ILE A 85 0.07 5.69 8.62
N GLN A 86 -1.22 5.41 8.87
CA GLN A 86 -1.70 4.08 9.25
C GLN A 86 -1.46 3.05 8.15
N VAL A 87 -1.81 3.37 6.92
CA VAL A 87 -1.63 2.45 5.78
C VAL A 87 -0.16 2.22 5.50
N ALA A 88 0.67 3.27 5.53
CA ALA A 88 2.11 3.13 5.34
C ALA A 88 2.75 2.25 6.41
N GLN A 89 2.36 2.39 7.66
CA GLN A 89 2.85 1.55 8.75
C GLN A 89 2.45 0.09 8.56
N ALA A 90 1.21 -0.18 8.18
CA ALA A 90 0.75 -1.54 7.92
C ALA A 90 1.52 -2.18 6.76
N LEU A 91 1.71 -1.47 5.66
CA LEU A 91 2.49 -1.97 4.51
C LEU A 91 3.95 -2.21 4.88
N HIS A 92 4.54 -1.35 5.70
CA HIS A 92 5.89 -1.55 6.24
C HIS A 92 5.96 -2.84 7.05
N ASP A 93 5.04 -3.05 7.98
CA ASP A 93 5.00 -4.23 8.83
C ASP A 93 4.85 -5.52 8.03
N TYR A 94 3.99 -5.52 7.01
CA TYR A 94 3.79 -6.69 6.14
C TYR A 94 4.99 -6.97 5.24
N GLY A 95 5.68 -5.93 4.77
CA GLY A 95 6.72 -6.03 3.75
C GLY A 95 8.15 -5.98 4.28
N GLN A 96 8.36 -5.80 5.59
CA GLN A 96 9.70 -5.55 6.13
C GLN A 96 10.67 -6.70 5.89
N GLN A 97 10.21 -7.94 5.92
CA GLN A 97 11.08 -9.10 5.66
C GLN A 97 11.56 -9.14 4.20
N ARG A 98 10.84 -8.51 3.29
CA ARG A 98 11.25 -8.34 1.89
C ARG A 98 12.06 -7.08 1.64
N GLY A 99 12.36 -6.31 2.69
CA GLY A 99 13.11 -5.05 2.57
C GLY A 99 12.35 -3.94 1.86
N VAL A 100 11.02 -3.98 1.86
CA VAL A 100 10.18 -2.98 1.17
C VAL A 100 10.26 -1.63 1.89
N ARG A 101 10.50 -0.58 1.10
CA ARG A 101 10.58 0.80 1.58
C ARG A 101 9.26 1.50 1.26
N VAL A 102 8.56 1.93 2.30
CA VAL A 102 7.26 2.61 2.20
C VAL A 102 7.40 4.04 2.70
N LEU A 103 6.87 5.00 1.95
CA LEU A 103 6.88 6.41 2.34
C LEU A 103 5.46 6.97 2.38
N PRO A 104 5.01 7.47 3.55
CA PRO A 104 3.81 8.30 3.60
C PRO A 104 4.12 9.72 3.12
N ILE A 105 3.23 10.28 2.29
CA ILE A 105 3.34 11.62 1.72
C ILE A 105 2.06 12.39 2.02
N TYR A 106 2.17 13.50 2.76
CA TYR A 106 1.02 14.32 3.17
C TYR A 106 1.42 15.77 3.41
N GLY A 107 0.44 16.66 3.37
CA GLY A 107 0.64 18.08 3.62
C GLY A 107 0.93 18.39 5.09
N GLY A 108 1.52 19.56 5.36
CA GLY A 108 1.87 20.01 6.70
C GLY A 108 3.22 19.51 7.20
N GLU A 109 3.91 18.68 6.44
CA GLU A 109 5.28 18.26 6.70
C GLU A 109 6.26 19.01 5.77
N ALA A 110 7.50 19.18 6.23
CA ALA A 110 8.54 19.83 5.44
C ALA A 110 8.83 19.05 4.14
N TYR A 111 8.83 19.76 3.02
CA TYR A 111 9.13 19.18 1.70
C TYR A 111 10.48 18.47 1.67
N ALA A 112 11.51 19.08 2.25
CA ALA A 112 12.87 18.55 2.22
C ALA A 112 12.94 17.13 2.77
N ARG A 113 12.16 16.82 3.81
CA ARG A 113 12.14 15.49 4.43
C ARG A 113 11.58 14.43 3.48
N GLN A 114 10.45 14.74 2.83
CA GLN A 114 9.82 13.82 1.87
C GLN A 114 10.68 13.67 0.61
N ILE A 115 11.23 14.75 0.10
CA ILE A 115 12.13 14.73 -1.07
C ILE A 115 13.37 13.90 -0.78
N ASN A 116 13.99 14.08 0.38
CA ASN A 116 15.16 13.31 0.80
C ASN A 116 14.90 11.79 0.82
N ARG A 117 13.74 11.39 1.35
CA ARG A 117 13.32 9.98 1.39
C ARG A 117 13.11 9.42 -0.01
N LEU A 118 12.47 10.19 -0.90
CA LEU A 118 12.27 9.81 -2.30
C LEU A 118 13.61 9.63 -3.04
N GLN A 119 14.56 10.51 -2.81
CA GLN A 119 15.90 10.43 -3.43
C GLN A 119 16.69 9.22 -2.96
N LYS A 120 16.51 8.77 -1.73
CA LYS A 120 17.15 7.57 -1.19
C LYS A 120 16.56 6.27 -1.77
N GLY A 121 15.39 6.34 -2.34
CA GLY A 121 14.69 5.22 -2.94
C GLY A 121 13.52 4.73 -2.09
N VAL A 122 12.37 4.59 -2.74
CA VAL A 122 11.09 4.14 -2.15
C VAL A 122 10.41 3.20 -3.13
N ASP A 123 9.84 2.13 -2.62
CA ASP A 123 9.12 1.13 -3.43
C ASP A 123 7.62 1.42 -3.49
N LEU A 124 7.04 1.85 -2.38
CA LEU A 124 5.62 2.18 -2.24
C LEU A 124 5.44 3.57 -1.67
N VAL A 125 4.50 4.30 -2.23
CA VAL A 125 4.06 5.61 -1.72
C VAL A 125 2.61 5.51 -1.28
N VAL A 126 2.32 6.03 -0.11
CA VAL A 126 0.95 6.20 0.42
C VAL A 126 0.75 7.69 0.66
N GLY A 127 -0.15 8.32 -0.08
CA GLY A 127 -0.22 9.77 0.01
C GLY A 127 -1.60 10.38 -0.13
N THR A 128 -1.70 11.62 0.34
CA THR A 128 -2.86 12.48 0.13
C THR A 128 -2.74 13.21 -1.21
N PRO A 129 -3.86 13.48 -1.92
CA PRO A 129 -3.83 13.94 -3.32
C PRO A 129 -3.04 15.23 -3.53
N GLY A 130 -3.23 16.24 -2.68
CA GLY A 130 -2.61 17.55 -2.86
C GLY A 130 -1.09 17.50 -2.85
N ARG A 131 -0.50 16.84 -1.85
CA ARG A 131 0.96 16.74 -1.74
C ARG A 131 1.55 15.83 -2.82
N LEU A 132 0.84 14.76 -3.21
CA LEU A 132 1.27 13.91 -4.32
C LEU A 132 1.40 14.71 -5.61
N LEU A 133 0.37 15.48 -5.96
CA LEU A 133 0.37 16.32 -7.16
C LEU A 133 1.49 17.35 -7.12
N ASP A 134 1.69 17.99 -5.98
CA ASP A 134 2.74 19.00 -5.82
C ASP A 134 4.15 18.42 -6.02
N LEU A 135 4.42 17.25 -5.44
CA LEU A 135 5.72 16.58 -5.62
C LEU A 135 5.91 16.08 -7.06
N MET A 136 4.85 15.68 -7.74
CA MET A 136 4.89 15.34 -9.17
C MET A 136 5.20 16.58 -10.03
N GLU A 137 4.56 17.70 -9.77
CA GLU A 137 4.81 18.97 -10.47
C GLU A 137 6.24 19.45 -10.27
N ARG A 138 6.80 19.25 -9.09
CA ARG A 138 8.20 19.54 -8.77
C ARG A 138 9.19 18.55 -9.39
N LYS A 139 8.70 17.50 -10.06
CA LYS A 139 9.49 16.44 -10.68
C LYS A 139 10.40 15.67 -9.69
N VAL A 140 10.00 15.62 -8.42
CA VAL A 140 10.70 14.83 -7.39
C VAL A 140 10.01 13.50 -7.10
N LEU A 141 8.74 13.37 -7.48
CA LEU A 141 7.99 12.12 -7.43
C LEU A 141 7.72 11.64 -8.85
N ASP A 142 8.35 10.55 -9.23
CA ASP A 142 8.14 9.89 -10.52
C ASP A 142 7.30 8.63 -10.33
N LEU A 143 6.10 8.64 -10.89
CA LEU A 143 5.15 7.52 -10.84
C LEU A 143 5.07 6.73 -12.16
N SER A 144 5.99 6.98 -13.10
CA SER A 144 5.98 6.34 -14.42
C SER A 144 6.17 4.83 -14.40
N ARG A 145 6.69 4.29 -13.30
CA ARG A 145 6.94 2.85 -13.10
C ARG A 145 5.93 2.18 -12.19
N VAL A 146 4.91 2.90 -11.76
CA VAL A 146 3.84 2.35 -10.92
C VAL A 146 3.01 1.36 -11.72
N ARG A 147 2.80 0.18 -11.15
CA ARG A 147 1.99 -0.89 -11.74
C ARG A 147 0.66 -1.10 -11.03
N VAL A 148 0.60 -0.74 -9.75
CA VAL A 148 -0.60 -0.91 -8.92
C VAL A 148 -0.94 0.41 -8.27
N VAL A 149 -2.19 0.84 -8.44
CA VAL A 149 -2.74 2.02 -7.78
C VAL A 149 -3.95 1.59 -6.96
N VAL A 150 -3.99 2.01 -5.71
CA VAL A 150 -5.12 1.80 -4.81
C VAL A 150 -5.70 3.15 -4.41
N LEU A 151 -7.01 3.30 -4.54
CA LEU A 151 -7.75 4.43 -3.99
C LEU A 151 -8.49 3.92 -2.75
N ASP A 152 -7.98 4.24 -1.57
CA ASP A 152 -8.60 3.82 -0.31
C ASP A 152 -9.52 4.93 0.21
N GLU A 153 -10.72 4.55 0.63
CA GLU A 153 -11.79 5.50 0.99
C GLU A 153 -12.10 6.50 -0.14
N ALA A 154 -12.27 5.96 -1.34
CA ALA A 154 -12.50 6.75 -2.55
C ALA A 154 -13.77 7.61 -2.48
N ASP A 155 -14.82 7.12 -1.82
CA ASP A 155 -16.05 7.85 -1.55
C ASP A 155 -15.80 9.11 -0.70
N GLU A 156 -14.96 9.02 0.31
CA GLU A 156 -14.58 10.18 1.12
C GLU A 156 -13.78 11.19 0.33
N MET A 157 -12.84 10.75 -0.50
CA MET A 157 -12.10 11.65 -1.40
C MET A 157 -13.02 12.40 -2.35
N LEU A 158 -14.03 11.74 -2.90
CA LEU A 158 -15.02 12.39 -3.76
C LEU A 158 -15.83 13.43 -3.00
N SER A 159 -16.25 13.14 -1.77
CA SER A 159 -16.99 14.11 -0.94
C SER A 159 -16.16 15.30 -0.53
N MET A 160 -14.84 15.18 -0.47
CA MET A 160 -13.89 16.26 -0.20
C MET A 160 -13.53 17.08 -1.46
N GLY A 161 -14.04 16.71 -2.62
CA GLY A 161 -13.82 17.43 -3.88
C GLY A 161 -12.58 17.00 -4.67
N PHE A 162 -12.03 15.86 -4.37
CA PHE A 162 -10.88 15.32 -5.11
C PHE A 162 -11.29 14.47 -6.31
#